data_4ef8daae0365204e9c6d972ad5a615c1
#
_entry.id   4ef8daae0365204e9c6d972ad5a615c1
#
_cell.length_a   1.000
_cell.length_b   1.000
_cell.length_c   1.000
_cell.angle_alpha   90.00
_cell.angle_beta   90.00
_cell.angle_gamma   90.00
#
_symmetry.space_group_name_H-M   'P 1'
#
loop_
_entity.id
_entity.type
_entity.pdbx_description
1 polymer ?
#
loop_
_entity_poly.entity_id
_entity_poly.type
_entity_poly.pdbx_seq_one_letter_code
_entity_poly.pdbx_strand_id
1 'polypeptide(L)'
;VVWDKGLAAFEKHNGFDFAPPERFYKSAIISGWIIGNIGKRLGLFPFDVDATIKYLCSCVEQYRQEAESNRQDAFDIIGQFLQEHNDQLIECKEEYTTGGKGQESVQFPVPDKAVARIKVVHDAANPVMPGSSIAINQAALKKWLLKTRDSLDRITSELESSGALIAQRERVTLFKGCHKSNPGQAFCVVVNLNHPRFIEAITSPRARPQSPISLAVLHGVGS
;
A
#
# COMPACT_ATOMS: atom_id res chain seq x y z
N VAL A 1 -24.19 6.08 31.25
CA VAL A 1 -24.54 7.34 31.96
C VAL A 1 -23.31 8.00 32.64
N VAL A 2 -22.52 7.30 33.49
CA VAL A 2 -21.32 7.90 34.12
C VAL A 2 -20.21 8.06 33.10
N TRP A 3 -19.99 7.04 32.30
CA TRP A 3 -18.98 7.02 31.25
C TRP A 3 -19.20 8.11 30.20
N ASP A 4 -20.42 8.25 29.68
CA ASP A 4 -20.75 9.24 28.65
C ASP A 4 -20.53 10.68 29.14
N LYS A 5 -20.91 10.95 30.38
CA LYS A 5 -20.64 12.24 31.04
C LYS A 5 -19.16 12.49 31.25
N GLY A 6 -18.43 11.46 31.62
CA GLY A 6 -16.98 11.52 31.81
C GLY A 6 -16.24 11.75 30.49
N LEU A 7 -16.65 11.07 29.42
CA LEU A 7 -16.13 11.25 28.08
C LEU A 7 -16.33 12.70 27.58
N ALA A 8 -17.57 13.19 27.63
CA ALA A 8 -17.87 14.57 27.22
C ALA A 8 -17.10 15.62 28.04
N ALA A 9 -16.94 15.39 29.35
CA ALA A 9 -16.14 16.26 30.22
C ALA A 9 -14.66 16.22 29.87
N PHE A 10 -14.11 15.03 29.58
CA PHE A 10 -12.73 14.86 29.15
C PHE A 10 -12.45 15.59 27.83
N GLU A 11 -13.28 15.36 26.80
CA GLU A 11 -13.13 15.98 25.48
C GLU A 11 -13.17 17.49 25.57
N LYS A 12 -14.10 18.03 26.37
CA LYS A 12 -14.20 19.47 26.62
C LYS A 12 -12.98 20.05 27.36
N HIS A 13 -12.38 19.30 28.28
CA HIS A 13 -11.29 19.76 29.13
C HIS A 13 -9.93 19.61 28.46
N ASN A 14 -9.67 18.49 27.79
CA ASN A 14 -8.35 18.17 27.26
C ASN A 14 -8.21 18.44 25.74
N GLY A 15 -9.30 18.50 24.99
CA GLY A 15 -9.29 18.80 23.56
C GLY A 15 -8.54 17.75 22.71
N PHE A 16 -8.25 16.57 23.28
CA PHE A 16 -7.49 15.52 22.59
C PHE A 16 -8.45 14.57 21.84
N ASP A 17 -8.20 14.42 20.54
CA ASP A 17 -8.98 13.51 19.69
C ASP A 17 -8.24 12.20 19.45
N PHE A 18 -8.92 11.09 19.70
CA PHE A 18 -8.40 9.74 19.51
C PHE A 18 -8.89 9.16 18.18
N ALA A 19 -7.96 8.71 17.35
CA ALA A 19 -8.29 7.99 16.13
C ALA A 19 -8.97 6.63 16.42
N PRO A 20 -9.80 6.08 15.49
CA PRO A 20 -10.50 4.80 15.71
C PRO A 20 -9.63 3.63 16.17
N PRO A 21 -8.38 3.45 15.70
CA PRO A 21 -7.50 2.39 16.17
C PRO A 21 -7.08 2.53 17.64
N GLU A 22 -7.18 3.73 18.21
CA GLU A 22 -6.69 4.07 19.54
C GLU A 22 -7.74 3.87 20.66
N ARG A 23 -8.84 3.20 20.35
CA ARG A 23 -9.95 2.98 21.30
C ARG A 23 -9.53 2.45 22.66
N PHE A 24 -8.47 1.63 22.74
CA PHE A 24 -7.94 1.12 23.99
C PHE A 24 -7.22 2.21 24.79
N TYR A 25 -6.38 3.02 24.15
CA TYR A 25 -5.74 4.17 24.78
C TYR A 25 -6.79 5.18 25.24
N LYS A 26 -7.77 5.50 24.39
CA LYS A 26 -8.92 6.35 24.73
C LYS A 26 -9.59 5.87 26.01
N SER A 27 -9.96 4.59 26.08
CA SER A 27 -10.64 4.03 27.25
C SER A 27 -9.78 4.09 28.49
N ALA A 28 -8.50 3.73 28.42
CA ALA A 28 -7.58 3.74 29.55
C ALA A 28 -7.33 5.16 30.08
N ILE A 29 -7.04 6.11 29.20
CA ILE A 29 -6.74 7.50 29.56
C ILE A 29 -7.96 8.18 30.18
N ILE A 30 -9.15 8.02 29.58
CA ILE A 30 -10.38 8.61 30.10
C ILE A 30 -10.77 8.01 31.44
N SER A 31 -10.66 6.67 31.60
CA SER A 31 -10.89 6.04 32.91
C SER A 31 -9.91 6.54 33.96
N GLY A 32 -8.64 6.64 33.63
CA GLY A 32 -7.61 7.18 34.51
C GLY A 32 -7.89 8.62 34.92
N TRP A 33 -8.34 9.47 33.99
CA TRP A 33 -8.72 10.84 34.28
C TRP A 33 -9.93 10.93 35.21
N ILE A 34 -10.97 10.15 34.98
CA ILE A 34 -12.19 10.12 35.82
C ILE A 34 -11.82 9.67 37.24
N ILE A 35 -11.10 8.54 37.37
CA ILE A 35 -10.68 7.99 38.66
C ILE A 35 -9.72 8.94 39.38
N GLY A 36 -8.78 9.50 38.65
CA GLY A 36 -7.81 10.47 39.16
C GLY A 36 -8.49 11.70 39.76
N ASN A 37 -9.48 12.27 39.07
CA ASN A 37 -10.24 13.42 39.55
C ASN A 37 -11.10 13.08 40.78
N ILE A 38 -11.69 11.88 40.84
CA ILE A 38 -12.40 11.43 42.03
C ILE A 38 -11.42 11.31 43.21
N GLY A 39 -10.29 10.64 43.01
CA GLY A 39 -9.27 10.45 44.05
C GLY A 39 -8.68 11.77 44.56
N LYS A 40 -8.47 12.75 43.65
CA LYS A 40 -8.03 14.11 44.00
C LYS A 40 -9.05 14.82 44.91
N ARG A 41 -10.35 14.70 44.58
CA ARG A 41 -11.43 15.28 45.39
C ARG A 41 -11.54 14.65 46.79
N LEU A 42 -11.19 13.37 46.88
CA LEU A 42 -11.19 12.63 48.15
C LEU A 42 -9.86 12.78 48.89
N GLY A 43 -8.90 13.58 48.42
CA GLY A 43 -7.60 13.74 49.05
C GLY A 43 -6.71 12.49 49.00
N LEU A 44 -7.00 11.51 48.12
CA LEU A 44 -6.26 10.25 48.06
C LEU A 44 -4.98 10.39 47.20
N PHE A 45 -4.97 11.32 46.25
CA PHE A 45 -3.86 11.48 45.30
C PHE A 45 -3.17 12.82 45.46
N PRO A 46 -1.85 12.84 45.78
CA PRO A 46 -1.08 14.07 45.95
C PRO A 46 -0.54 14.66 44.62
N PHE A 47 -0.73 13.96 43.48
CA PHE A 47 -0.17 14.35 42.21
C PHE A 47 -1.19 15.10 41.33
N ASP A 48 -0.64 15.80 40.31
CA ASP A 48 -1.45 16.51 39.32
C ASP A 48 -1.96 15.54 38.26
N VAL A 49 -3.26 15.23 38.33
CA VAL A 49 -3.94 14.32 37.40
C VAL A 49 -3.92 14.88 35.97
N ASP A 50 -4.15 16.19 35.81
CA ASP A 50 -4.23 16.81 34.49
C ASP A 50 -2.85 16.81 33.79
N ALA A 51 -1.77 17.08 34.53
CA ALA A 51 -0.41 16.96 34.01
C ALA A 51 -0.09 15.52 33.55
N THR A 52 -0.49 14.53 34.36
CA THR A 52 -0.30 13.11 34.01
C THR A 52 -1.06 12.74 32.74
N ILE A 53 -2.29 13.17 32.60
CA ILE A 53 -3.12 12.90 31.42
C ILE A 53 -2.55 13.58 30.16
N LYS A 54 -2.11 14.84 30.26
CA LYS A 54 -1.44 15.53 29.14
C LYS A 54 -0.19 14.80 28.68
N TYR A 55 0.61 14.28 29.62
CA TYR A 55 1.76 13.45 29.28
C TYR A 55 1.35 12.17 28.55
N LEU A 56 0.32 11.46 29.01
CA LEU A 56 -0.17 10.26 28.33
C LEU A 56 -0.71 10.55 26.92
N CYS A 57 -1.42 11.68 26.74
CA CYS A 57 -1.84 12.12 25.40
C CYS A 57 -0.64 12.43 24.49
N SER A 58 0.41 13.07 25.01
CA SER A 58 1.62 13.32 24.22
C SER A 58 2.34 12.02 23.83
N CYS A 59 2.32 10.98 24.68
CA CYS A 59 2.84 9.66 24.31
C CYS A 59 2.04 9.02 23.16
N VAL A 60 0.71 9.19 23.13
CA VAL A 60 -0.11 8.72 22.00
C VAL A 60 0.23 9.46 20.71
N GLU A 61 0.46 10.77 20.77
CA GLU A 61 0.90 11.55 19.62
C GLU A 61 2.28 11.14 19.10
N GLN A 62 3.25 10.95 20.00
CA GLN A 62 4.56 10.42 19.63
C GLN A 62 4.45 9.06 18.96
N TYR A 63 3.62 8.17 19.51
CA TYR A 63 3.38 6.86 18.91
C TYR A 63 2.76 6.96 17.51
N ARG A 64 1.83 7.91 17.26
CA ARG A 64 1.30 8.19 15.91
C ARG A 64 2.42 8.61 14.95
N GLN A 65 3.25 9.56 15.36
CA GLN A 65 4.35 10.06 14.54
C GLN A 65 5.36 8.96 14.22
N GLU A 66 5.72 8.13 15.20
CA GLU A 66 6.59 6.97 14.99
C GLU A 66 5.96 5.93 14.05
N ALA A 67 4.67 5.64 14.23
CA ALA A 67 3.94 4.72 13.36
C ALA A 67 3.84 5.23 11.92
N GLU A 68 3.65 6.54 11.73
CA GLU A 68 3.64 7.16 10.40
C GLU A 68 5.04 7.20 9.77
N SER A 69 6.09 7.54 10.55
CA SER A 69 7.46 7.60 10.04
C SER A 69 8.02 6.22 9.65
N ASN A 70 7.58 5.17 10.37
CA ASN A 70 7.98 3.78 10.08
C ASN A 70 7.09 3.09 9.03
N ARG A 71 6.07 3.80 8.53
CA ARG A 71 5.12 3.24 7.59
C ARG A 71 5.73 3.13 6.21
N GLN A 72 5.75 1.93 5.68
CA GLN A 72 6.15 1.72 4.30
C GLN A 72 5.15 2.37 3.34
N ASP A 73 5.69 3.01 2.33
CA ASP A 73 4.97 3.59 1.22
C ASP A 73 4.27 2.51 0.36
N ALA A 74 3.15 2.84 -0.26
CA ALA A 74 2.42 1.91 -1.13
C ALA A 74 3.26 1.43 -2.32
N PHE A 75 4.17 2.25 -2.84
CA PHE A 75 5.06 1.89 -3.93
C PHE A 75 6.10 0.86 -3.49
N ASP A 76 6.71 1.05 -2.32
CA ASP A 76 7.66 0.11 -1.73
C ASP A 76 7.00 -1.24 -1.43
N ILE A 77 5.76 -1.21 -0.89
CA ILE A 77 4.98 -2.41 -0.60
C ILE A 77 4.66 -3.18 -1.88
N ILE A 78 4.22 -2.51 -2.95
CA ILE A 78 3.98 -3.16 -4.24
C ILE A 78 5.28 -3.68 -4.84
N GLY A 79 6.35 -2.91 -4.77
CA GLY A 79 7.67 -3.33 -5.22
C GLY A 79 8.12 -4.61 -4.50
N GLN A 80 7.98 -4.67 -3.18
CA GLN A 80 8.31 -5.84 -2.38
C GLN A 80 7.42 -7.04 -2.73
N PHE A 81 6.11 -6.83 -2.90
CA PHE A 81 5.19 -7.89 -3.33
C PHE A 81 5.61 -8.50 -4.69
N LEU A 82 5.89 -7.66 -5.68
CA LEU A 82 6.32 -8.10 -7.01
C LEU A 82 7.66 -8.85 -6.95
N GLN A 83 8.57 -8.39 -6.11
CA GLN A 83 9.86 -9.00 -5.90
C GLN A 83 9.75 -10.39 -5.27
N GLU A 84 8.96 -10.55 -4.20
CA GLU A 84 8.73 -11.85 -3.55
C GLU A 84 8.04 -12.87 -4.45
N HIS A 85 7.31 -12.40 -5.48
CA HIS A 85 6.56 -13.24 -6.41
C HIS A 85 7.10 -13.16 -7.84
N ASN A 86 8.39 -12.86 -7.99
CA ASN A 86 9.00 -12.66 -9.32
C ASN A 86 8.82 -13.85 -10.26
N ASP A 87 8.82 -15.07 -9.73
CA ASP A 87 8.57 -16.31 -10.45
C ASP A 87 7.11 -16.52 -10.88
N GLN A 88 6.19 -15.64 -10.43
CA GLN A 88 4.75 -15.70 -10.69
C GLN A 88 4.25 -14.48 -11.49
N LEU A 89 5.16 -13.75 -12.11
CA LEU A 89 4.85 -12.60 -12.96
C LEU A 89 4.73 -13.03 -14.42
N ILE A 90 3.78 -12.43 -15.13
CA ILE A 90 3.69 -12.54 -16.59
C ILE A 90 4.10 -11.22 -17.19
N GLU A 91 5.13 -11.22 -17.99
CA GLU A 91 5.60 -10.04 -18.71
C GLU A 91 5.07 -10.06 -20.15
N CYS A 92 4.53 -8.92 -20.60
CA CYS A 92 4.02 -8.74 -21.95
C CYS A 92 4.59 -7.46 -22.52
N LYS A 93 5.00 -7.54 -23.79
CA LYS A 93 5.35 -6.37 -24.59
C LYS A 93 4.23 -6.10 -25.59
N GLU A 94 3.81 -4.86 -25.71
CA GLU A 94 2.92 -4.40 -26.77
C GLU A 94 3.72 -3.46 -27.67
N GLU A 95 3.94 -3.89 -28.91
CA GLU A 95 4.66 -3.12 -29.92
C GLU A 95 3.67 -2.48 -30.89
N TYR A 96 3.74 -1.17 -31.06
CA TYR A 96 2.97 -0.45 -32.07
C TYR A 96 3.83 -0.28 -33.32
N THR A 97 3.41 -0.94 -34.40
CA THR A 97 3.97 -0.70 -35.73
C THR A 97 3.24 0.46 -36.39
N THR A 98 3.95 1.28 -37.15
CA THR A 98 3.45 2.48 -37.84
C THR A 98 2.19 2.13 -38.66
N GLY A 99 1.00 2.58 -38.19
CA GLY A 99 -0.29 2.37 -38.88
C GLY A 99 -1.03 1.07 -38.54
N GLY A 100 -0.56 0.26 -37.55
CA GLY A 100 -1.17 -1.03 -37.18
C GLY A 100 -1.75 -1.06 -35.78
N LYS A 101 -2.55 -2.10 -35.52
CA LYS A 101 -2.96 -2.49 -34.16
C LYS A 101 -1.73 -2.98 -33.41
N GLY A 102 -1.57 -2.57 -32.14
CA GLY A 102 -0.51 -3.06 -31.29
C GLY A 102 -0.51 -4.60 -31.19
N GLN A 103 0.62 -5.22 -31.43
CA GLN A 103 0.81 -6.65 -31.27
C GLN A 103 1.34 -6.94 -29.87
N GLU A 104 0.57 -7.70 -29.11
CA GLU A 104 0.95 -8.11 -27.75
C GLU A 104 1.72 -9.43 -27.82
N SER A 105 2.95 -9.44 -27.32
CA SER A 105 3.79 -10.62 -27.18
C SER A 105 4.02 -10.94 -25.69
N VAL A 106 3.92 -12.20 -25.32
CA VAL A 106 4.16 -12.67 -23.95
C VAL A 106 5.58 -13.22 -23.85
N GLN A 107 6.31 -12.84 -22.82
CA GLN A 107 7.65 -13.40 -22.55
C GLN A 107 7.54 -14.77 -21.91
N PHE A 108 8.39 -15.70 -22.31
CA PHE A 108 8.50 -17.05 -21.75
C PHE A 108 9.70 -17.17 -20.79
N PRO A 109 9.66 -18.00 -19.76
CA PRO A 109 8.62 -18.99 -19.43
C PRO A 109 7.39 -18.38 -18.74
N VAL A 110 6.19 -18.90 -19.04
CA VAL A 110 4.95 -18.50 -18.39
C VAL A 110 4.77 -19.31 -17.11
N PRO A 111 4.55 -18.67 -15.95
CA PRO A 111 4.37 -19.36 -14.68
C PRO A 111 3.08 -20.19 -14.65
N ASP A 112 3.04 -21.24 -13.82
CA ASP A 112 1.83 -22.04 -13.62
C ASP A 112 0.72 -21.27 -12.90
N LYS A 113 1.12 -20.40 -11.97
CA LYS A 113 0.23 -19.50 -11.24
C LYS A 113 0.74 -18.09 -11.40
N ALA A 114 -0.11 -17.20 -11.90
CA ALA A 114 0.23 -15.79 -12.03
C ALA A 114 -0.43 -14.97 -10.91
N VAL A 115 0.36 -14.12 -10.28
CA VAL A 115 -0.13 -13.13 -9.30
C VAL A 115 -0.20 -11.72 -9.89
N ALA A 116 0.56 -11.45 -10.95
CA ALA A 116 0.49 -10.19 -11.66
C ALA A 116 0.84 -10.34 -13.14
N ARG A 117 0.36 -9.38 -13.94
CA ARG A 117 0.70 -9.20 -15.36
C ARG A 117 1.28 -7.81 -15.55
N ILE A 118 2.50 -7.75 -16.02
CA ILE A 118 3.21 -6.52 -16.36
C ILE A 118 3.06 -6.32 -17.87
N LYS A 119 2.46 -5.20 -18.26
CA LYS A 119 2.31 -4.80 -19.66
C LYS A 119 3.22 -3.61 -19.92
N VAL A 120 4.23 -3.78 -20.76
CA VAL A 120 5.09 -2.71 -21.22
C VAL A 120 4.74 -2.36 -22.66
N VAL A 121 4.40 -1.10 -22.88
CA VAL A 121 4.07 -0.58 -24.20
C VAL A 121 5.33 0.09 -24.77
N HIS A 122 5.74 -0.37 -25.95
CA HIS A 122 6.88 0.18 -26.67
C HIS A 122 6.40 0.84 -27.97
N ASP A 123 6.93 2.03 -28.24
CA ASP A 123 6.87 2.63 -29.57
C ASP A 123 8.30 2.80 -30.09
N ALA A 124 8.49 2.68 -31.39
CA ALA A 124 9.79 2.87 -32.03
C ALA A 124 10.40 4.27 -31.77
N ALA A 125 9.54 5.27 -31.46
CA ALA A 125 9.97 6.63 -31.17
C ALA A 125 10.13 6.95 -29.68
N ASN A 126 9.51 6.14 -28.78
CA ASN A 126 9.54 6.35 -27.32
C ASN A 126 9.65 5.01 -26.58
N PRO A 127 10.75 4.76 -25.86
CA PRO A 127 10.99 3.47 -25.22
C PRO A 127 10.03 3.11 -24.08
N VAL A 128 9.34 4.10 -23.51
CA VAL A 128 8.30 3.86 -22.49
C VAL A 128 7.10 4.74 -22.78
N MET A 129 6.06 4.15 -23.38
CA MET A 129 4.85 4.88 -23.75
C MET A 129 3.80 4.93 -22.64
N PRO A 130 2.96 5.98 -22.63
CA PRO A 130 1.72 5.98 -21.86
C PRO A 130 0.90 4.72 -22.16
N GLY A 131 0.51 3.99 -21.11
CA GLY A 131 -0.23 2.73 -21.23
C GLY A 131 0.49 1.51 -20.65
N SER A 132 1.77 1.64 -20.29
CA SER A 132 2.45 0.60 -19.50
C SER A 132 1.81 0.48 -18.12
N SER A 133 1.48 -0.74 -17.72
CA SER A 133 0.71 -1.00 -16.50
C SER A 133 1.06 -2.32 -15.84
N ILE A 134 0.75 -2.43 -14.57
CA ILE A 134 0.81 -3.69 -13.82
C ILE A 134 -0.59 -4.02 -13.32
N ALA A 135 -1.10 -5.18 -13.70
CA ALA A 135 -2.34 -5.72 -13.18
C ALA A 135 -2.02 -6.77 -12.09
N ILE A 136 -2.28 -6.46 -10.83
CA ILE A 136 -1.97 -7.28 -9.67
C ILE A 136 -3.22 -8.00 -9.20
N ASN A 137 -3.19 -9.31 -9.06
CA ASN A 137 -4.29 -10.11 -8.51
C ASN A 137 -4.64 -9.64 -7.10
N GLN A 138 -5.84 -9.10 -6.93
CA GLN A 138 -6.32 -8.51 -5.69
C GLN A 138 -6.35 -9.54 -4.53
N ALA A 139 -6.73 -10.79 -4.81
CA ALA A 139 -6.78 -11.82 -3.77
C ALA A 139 -5.39 -12.22 -3.29
N ALA A 140 -4.41 -12.32 -4.21
CA ALA A 140 -3.02 -12.59 -3.87
C ALA A 140 -2.41 -11.46 -3.05
N LEU A 141 -2.61 -10.21 -3.49
CA LEU A 141 -2.14 -9.03 -2.79
C LEU A 141 -2.76 -8.92 -1.39
N LYS A 142 -4.08 -9.09 -1.24
CA LYS A 142 -4.75 -9.10 0.08
C LYS A 142 -4.15 -10.15 1.02
N LYS A 143 -3.96 -11.37 0.52
CA LYS A 143 -3.38 -12.44 1.33
C LYS A 143 -1.96 -12.11 1.80
N TRP A 144 -1.18 -11.48 0.96
CA TRP A 144 0.20 -11.07 1.28
C TRP A 144 0.20 -9.91 2.29
N LEU A 145 -0.66 -8.90 2.10
CA LEU A 145 -0.80 -7.75 2.99
C LEU A 145 -1.19 -8.12 4.44
N LEU A 146 -1.87 -9.25 4.64
CA LEU A 146 -2.13 -9.77 5.99
C LEU A 146 -0.84 -10.07 6.77
N LYS A 147 0.24 -10.43 6.10
CA LYS A 147 1.55 -10.69 6.73
C LYS A 147 2.24 -9.40 7.16
N THR A 148 2.08 -8.34 6.40
CA THR A 148 2.68 -7.03 6.64
C THR A 148 1.82 -6.13 7.54
N ARG A 149 0.65 -6.62 7.97
CA ARG A 149 -0.35 -5.87 8.76
C ARG A 149 -0.86 -4.61 8.05
N ASP A 150 -0.86 -4.65 6.73
CA ASP A 150 -1.36 -3.56 5.88
C ASP A 150 -2.74 -3.90 5.29
N SER A 151 -3.43 -2.87 4.76
CA SER A 151 -4.74 -3.04 4.13
C SER A 151 -4.71 -2.64 2.66
N LEU A 152 -5.48 -3.36 1.85
CA LEU A 152 -5.60 -3.03 0.44
C LEU A 152 -6.20 -1.64 0.23
N ASP A 153 -7.18 -1.26 1.05
CA ASP A 153 -7.87 0.03 0.93
C ASP A 153 -6.92 1.20 1.15
N ARG A 154 -5.99 1.06 2.09
CA ARG A 154 -4.94 2.05 2.29
C ARG A 154 -4.02 2.18 1.08
N ILE A 155 -3.50 1.03 0.62
CA ILE A 155 -2.57 1.00 -0.53
C ILE A 155 -3.23 1.61 -1.76
N THR A 156 -4.48 1.23 -2.06
CA THR A 156 -5.19 1.78 -3.22
C THR A 156 -5.51 3.27 -3.07
N SER A 157 -5.86 3.73 -1.86
CA SER A 157 -6.10 5.17 -1.60
C SER A 157 -4.82 6.00 -1.77
N GLU A 158 -3.67 5.50 -1.34
CA GLU A 158 -2.38 6.17 -1.51
C GLU A 158 -1.95 6.21 -2.98
N LEU A 159 -2.14 5.10 -3.72
CA LEU A 159 -1.89 5.06 -5.17
C LEU A 159 -2.84 5.97 -5.95
N GLU A 160 -4.10 6.08 -5.53
CA GLU A 160 -5.08 6.98 -6.13
C GLU A 160 -4.70 8.44 -5.90
N SER A 161 -4.36 8.81 -4.67
CA SER A 161 -3.94 10.18 -4.32
C SER A 161 -2.66 10.61 -5.03
N SER A 162 -1.77 9.68 -5.35
CA SER A 162 -0.56 9.94 -6.13
C SER A 162 -0.80 9.98 -7.66
N GLY A 163 -1.97 9.55 -8.15
CA GLY A 163 -2.26 9.41 -9.57
C GLY A 163 -1.65 8.16 -10.22
N ALA A 164 -1.12 7.23 -9.43
CA ALA A 164 -0.54 5.97 -9.92
C ALA A 164 -1.58 4.88 -10.14
N LEU A 165 -2.76 4.96 -9.52
CA LEU A 165 -3.83 3.99 -9.66
C LEU A 165 -4.59 4.20 -10.99
N ILE A 166 -4.66 3.18 -11.83
CA ILE A 166 -5.50 3.17 -13.03
C ILE A 166 -6.89 2.61 -12.69
N ALA A 167 -6.94 1.49 -11.97
CA ALA A 167 -8.19 0.88 -11.54
C ALA A 167 -8.00 0.11 -10.23
N GLN A 168 -8.90 0.35 -9.28
CA GLN A 168 -8.90 -0.36 -7.99
C GLN A 168 -9.36 -1.82 -8.13
N ARG A 169 -10.28 -2.07 -9.08
CA ARG A 169 -10.88 -3.38 -9.27
C ARG A 169 -11.28 -3.58 -10.73
N GLU A 170 -10.40 -4.20 -11.50
CA GLU A 170 -10.64 -4.52 -12.90
C GLU A 170 -10.60 -6.04 -13.12
N ARG A 171 -11.43 -6.56 -14.02
CA ARG A 171 -11.36 -7.96 -14.43
C ARG A 171 -10.31 -8.12 -15.51
N VAL A 172 -9.20 -8.77 -15.17
CA VAL A 172 -8.08 -8.99 -16.08
C VAL A 172 -7.85 -10.47 -16.29
N THR A 173 -7.66 -10.88 -17.54
CA THR A 173 -7.20 -12.22 -17.91
C THR A 173 -5.67 -12.23 -17.85
N LEU A 174 -5.10 -12.64 -16.69
CA LEU A 174 -3.64 -12.63 -16.49
C LEU A 174 -2.91 -13.46 -17.55
N PHE A 175 -3.44 -14.60 -17.94
CA PHE A 175 -2.87 -15.50 -18.94
C PHE A 175 -3.29 -15.22 -20.40
N LYS A 176 -3.78 -14.02 -20.71
CA LYS A 176 -4.14 -13.64 -22.08
C LYS A 176 -2.90 -13.76 -22.99
N GLY A 177 -3.06 -14.45 -24.12
CA GLY A 177 -1.97 -14.69 -25.07
C GLY A 177 -0.99 -15.83 -24.69
N CYS A 178 -1.20 -16.48 -23.54
CA CYS A 178 -0.48 -17.69 -23.16
C CYS A 178 -1.22 -18.93 -23.68
N HIS A 179 -0.47 -19.99 -24.06
CA HIS A 179 -1.04 -21.25 -24.54
C HIS A 179 -1.67 -22.09 -23.41
N LYS A 180 -2.47 -21.45 -22.54
CA LYS A 180 -3.25 -22.15 -21.51
C LYS A 180 -4.70 -22.24 -21.93
N SER A 181 -5.25 -23.45 -21.90
CA SER A 181 -6.68 -23.68 -22.08
C SER A 181 -7.44 -23.03 -20.94
N ASN A 182 -8.33 -22.08 -21.24
CA ASN A 182 -9.22 -21.39 -20.32
C ASN A 182 -8.53 -20.54 -19.25
N PRO A 183 -7.88 -19.44 -19.62
CA PRO A 183 -7.32 -18.51 -18.63
C PRO A 183 -8.48 -17.79 -17.93
N GLY A 184 -8.73 -18.14 -16.67
CA GLY A 184 -9.73 -17.47 -15.83
C GLY A 184 -9.43 -15.98 -15.69
N GLN A 185 -10.49 -15.19 -15.48
CA GLN A 185 -10.35 -13.77 -15.13
C GLN A 185 -10.14 -13.61 -13.63
N ALA A 186 -9.25 -12.70 -13.25
CA ALA A 186 -9.05 -12.30 -11.86
C ALA A 186 -9.44 -10.83 -11.68
N PHE A 187 -9.90 -10.49 -10.48
CA PHE A 187 -9.99 -9.08 -10.09
C PHE A 187 -8.59 -8.58 -9.75
N CYS A 188 -8.18 -7.50 -10.40
CA CYS A 188 -6.86 -6.92 -10.25
C CYS A 188 -6.93 -5.46 -9.82
N VAL A 189 -5.91 -5.04 -9.07
CA VAL A 189 -5.52 -3.63 -8.92
C VAL A 189 -4.62 -3.32 -10.11
N VAL A 190 -4.94 -2.27 -10.86
CA VAL A 190 -4.15 -1.87 -12.03
C VAL A 190 -3.45 -0.56 -11.74
N VAL A 191 -2.13 -0.55 -11.88
CA VAL A 191 -1.29 0.61 -11.58
C VAL A 191 -0.47 1.04 -12.80
N ASN A 192 -0.19 2.33 -12.88
CA ASN A 192 0.58 2.94 -13.95
C ASN A 192 2.08 2.72 -13.72
N LEU A 193 2.72 1.92 -14.58
CA LEU A 193 4.15 1.63 -14.50
C LEU A 193 5.02 2.85 -14.81
N ASN A 194 4.49 3.83 -15.56
CA ASN A 194 5.23 5.06 -15.94
C ASN A 194 5.21 6.10 -14.81
N HIS A 195 4.60 5.83 -13.66
CA HIS A 195 4.64 6.76 -12.55
C HIS A 195 6.08 6.88 -12.02
N PRO A 196 6.64 8.12 -11.82
CA PRO A 196 8.04 8.33 -11.46
C PRO A 196 8.49 7.52 -10.24
N ARG A 197 7.65 7.41 -9.24
CA ARG A 197 7.96 6.65 -8.00
C ARG A 197 8.11 5.14 -8.23
N PHE A 198 7.42 4.53 -9.20
CA PHE A 198 7.67 3.13 -9.56
C PHE A 198 9.01 2.96 -10.25
N ILE A 199 9.39 3.92 -11.10
CA ILE A 199 10.69 3.90 -11.77
C ILE A 199 11.81 3.99 -10.72
N GLU A 200 11.68 4.90 -9.75
CA GLU A 200 12.62 5.05 -8.64
C GLU A 200 12.68 3.79 -7.75
N ALA A 201 11.54 3.22 -7.39
CA ALA A 201 11.47 2.01 -6.56
C ALA A 201 12.14 0.80 -7.24
N ILE A 202 11.99 0.66 -8.57
CA ILE A 202 12.59 -0.43 -9.35
C ILE A 202 14.09 -0.19 -9.61
N THR A 203 14.52 1.07 -9.73
CA THR A 203 15.91 1.44 -10.02
C THR A 203 16.76 1.64 -8.77
N SER A 204 16.15 1.78 -7.59
CA SER A 204 16.86 1.99 -6.33
C SER A 204 17.77 0.80 -5.97
N PRO A 205 19.01 1.05 -5.56
CA PRO A 205 19.95 -0.01 -5.13
C PRO A 205 19.47 -0.86 -3.95
N ARG A 206 18.51 -0.34 -3.16
CA ARG A 206 17.89 -1.08 -2.05
C ARG A 206 16.94 -2.19 -2.52
N ALA A 207 16.45 -2.11 -3.76
CA ALA A 207 15.55 -3.10 -4.37
C ALA A 207 16.28 -4.25 -5.08
N ARG A 208 17.61 -4.38 -4.94
CA ARG A 208 18.38 -5.47 -5.55
C ARG A 208 18.60 -6.63 -4.58
N PRO A 209 17.75 -7.64 -4.58
CA PRO A 209 18.19 -9.01 -4.34
C PRO A 209 18.66 -9.61 -5.66
N GLN A 210 19.43 -10.66 -5.55
CA GLN A 210 20.28 -11.27 -6.57
C GLN A 210 19.56 -11.98 -7.76
N SER A 211 18.42 -11.49 -8.20
CA SER A 211 17.81 -11.92 -9.47
C SER A 211 17.18 -10.72 -10.13
N PRO A 212 17.69 -10.24 -11.24
CA PRO A 212 17.11 -9.08 -11.90
C PRO A 212 15.75 -9.47 -12.50
N ILE A 213 14.67 -8.79 -12.11
CA ILE A 213 13.65 -8.45 -13.10
C ILE A 213 14.47 -7.85 -14.22
N SER A 214 14.43 -8.46 -15.41
CA SER A 214 15.37 -8.09 -16.47
C SER A 214 15.14 -6.63 -16.84
N LEU A 215 15.92 -5.74 -16.22
CA LEU A 215 15.96 -4.30 -16.50
C LEU A 215 16.26 -4.00 -18.00
N ALA A 216 16.66 -5.02 -18.74
CA ALA A 216 16.77 -4.97 -20.19
C ALA A 216 15.46 -4.55 -20.89
N VAL A 217 14.31 -4.70 -20.21
CA VAL A 217 13.00 -4.28 -20.73
C VAL A 217 12.79 -2.76 -20.57
N LEU A 218 13.38 -2.15 -19.53
CA LEU A 218 13.22 -0.72 -19.26
C LEU A 218 14.31 0.14 -19.90
N HIS A 219 15.47 -0.44 -20.16
CA HIS A 219 16.56 0.22 -20.88
C HIS A 219 16.72 -0.43 -22.25
N GLY A 220 15.86 -0.07 -23.20
CA GLY A 220 16.07 -0.30 -24.62
C GLY A 220 17.23 0.58 -25.13
N VAL A 221 18.43 0.43 -24.53
CA VAL A 221 19.64 1.06 -25.04
C VAL A 221 20.34 0.02 -25.91
N GLY A 222 20.20 0.28 -27.22
CA GLY A 222 20.86 -0.45 -28.25
C GLY A 222 22.38 -0.42 -28.15
N SER A 223 22.94 -1.40 -28.71
CA SER A 223 24.17 -1.33 -29.48
C SER A 223 23.82 -1.60 -30.93
#